data_56a9ceb78e8aa45b536474adee96e1c1
#
_entry.id   56a9ceb78e8aa45b536474adee96e1c1
#
_cell.length_a   1.000
_cell.length_b   1.000
_cell.length_c   1.000
_cell.angle_alpha   90.00
_cell.angle_beta   90.00
_cell.angle_gamma   90.00
#
_symmetry.space_group_name_H-M   'P 1'
#
loop_
_entity.id
_entity.type
_entity.pdbx_description
1 polymer ?
#
loop_
_entity_poly.entity_id
_entity_poly.type
_entity_poly.pdbx_seq_one_letter_code
_entity_poly.pdbx_strand_id
1 'polypeptide(L)'
;MAHDAVSLACRNYDGTNAILRGALRLHGVNLQVNEVNDVPKMFSGMFNGEYDVSEMSLAEMVYYLARDRCDFIGIPVFPSRLFRHSFMLCNESAGIRGPHDLTGKKIGGLRWVQTAFIWLRGMLAEEYNLNPKVTRWYVSALHHWHENGSEGNITPPDGSVIESLTGEGSDEYEMSCRTLVEGKIDLLMTSENRKYDQLAADPRVRPLFPNSREAEAAYFRKSGIIPIMHVLVLRRSIVERYPELPQKLFELFCQAKKLGREWIRSIPSLTMAWKNQYLEEEVKVFDGRDPWAYGLKENFETLTKFLSYCDAQGISARQISPYDLFVPSTWELSE
;
A
#
# COMPACT_ATOMS: atom_id res chain seq x y z
N MET A 1 -19.38 33.73 -6.37
CA MET A 1 -20.09 32.62 -5.67
C MET A 1 -19.03 31.93 -4.83
N ALA A 2 -19.24 31.80 -3.51
CA ALA A 2 -18.33 31.01 -2.68
C ALA A 2 -18.40 29.56 -3.16
N HIS A 3 -17.30 29.03 -3.68
CA HIS A 3 -17.21 27.61 -3.99
C HIS A 3 -17.26 26.86 -2.65
N ASP A 4 -18.16 25.88 -2.54
CA ASP A 4 -18.16 24.99 -1.39
C ASP A 4 -16.78 24.36 -1.27
N ALA A 5 -16.32 24.21 -0.04
CA ALA A 5 -15.00 23.66 0.21
C ALA A 5 -14.95 22.17 -0.20
N VAL A 6 -13.90 21.78 -0.87
CA VAL A 6 -13.57 20.38 -1.15
C VAL A 6 -12.57 19.90 -0.11
N SER A 7 -12.92 18.87 0.65
CA SER A 7 -12.06 18.31 1.70
C SER A 7 -11.08 17.28 1.12
N LEU A 8 -9.78 17.43 1.40
CA LEU A 8 -8.72 16.49 1.03
C LEU A 8 -8.07 15.92 2.29
N ALA A 9 -7.97 14.60 2.41
CA ALA A 9 -7.19 13.93 3.43
C ALA A 9 -5.99 13.19 2.82
N CYS A 10 -4.80 13.44 3.35
CA CYS A 10 -3.60 12.68 3.01
C CYS A 10 -2.58 12.68 4.17
N ARG A 11 -1.63 11.77 4.10
CA ARG A 11 -0.50 11.73 5.03
C ARG A 11 0.57 12.74 4.65
N ASN A 12 1.38 13.07 5.66
CA ASN A 12 2.55 13.92 5.46
C ASN A 12 3.73 13.08 4.95
N TYR A 13 3.92 13.14 3.64
CA TYR A 13 5.09 12.62 2.93
C TYR A 13 5.89 13.78 2.34
N ASP A 14 7.11 13.54 1.90
CA ASP A 14 7.87 14.51 1.11
C ASP A 14 7.08 14.98 -0.13
N GLY A 15 6.41 14.05 -0.82
CA GLY A 15 5.56 14.32 -1.99
C GLY A 15 4.22 14.99 -1.72
N THR A 16 3.80 15.18 -0.45
CA THR A 16 2.53 15.83 -0.09
C THR A 16 2.73 17.07 0.80
N ASN A 17 3.92 17.21 1.38
CA ASN A 17 4.21 18.27 2.36
C ASN A 17 3.93 19.69 1.83
N ALA A 18 4.26 19.98 0.57
CA ALA A 18 4.01 21.30 -0.03
C ALA A 18 2.51 21.67 -0.08
N ILE A 19 1.63 20.66 -0.27
CA ILE A 19 0.17 20.84 -0.23
C ILE A 19 -0.27 21.06 1.22
N LEU A 20 0.15 20.20 2.13
CA LEU A 20 -0.21 20.26 3.55
C LEU A 20 0.21 21.57 4.23
N ARG A 21 1.34 22.13 3.85
CA ARG A 21 1.85 23.41 4.38
C ARG A 21 1.32 24.63 3.61
N GLY A 22 0.46 24.44 2.61
CA GLY A 22 -0.14 25.53 1.83
C GLY A 22 0.83 26.26 0.90
N ALA A 23 2.01 25.66 0.64
CA ALA A 23 2.98 26.18 -0.34
C ALA A 23 2.47 26.00 -1.78
N LEU A 24 1.63 25.01 -2.01
CA LEU A 24 0.88 24.79 -3.24
C LEU A 24 -0.62 24.84 -2.97
N ARG A 25 -1.37 25.44 -3.88
CA ARG A 25 -2.83 25.58 -3.80
C ARG A 25 -3.47 25.37 -5.16
N LEU A 26 -4.70 24.85 -5.19
CA LEU A 26 -5.50 24.80 -6.41
C LEU A 26 -6.13 26.15 -6.68
N HIS A 27 -5.93 26.65 -7.90
CA HIS A 27 -6.64 27.86 -8.34
C HIS A 27 -8.11 27.54 -8.70
N GLY A 28 -9.02 28.37 -8.19
CA GLY A 28 -10.46 28.23 -8.49
C GLY A 28 -11.18 27.11 -7.72
N VAL A 29 -10.53 26.47 -6.75
CA VAL A 29 -11.13 25.47 -5.86
C VAL A 29 -10.72 25.77 -4.42
N ASN A 30 -11.70 25.86 -3.52
CA ASN A 30 -11.45 26.01 -2.10
C ASN A 30 -11.12 24.63 -1.50
N LEU A 31 -9.83 24.23 -1.52
CA LEU A 31 -9.37 22.94 -1.03
C LEU A 31 -9.04 23.03 0.48
N GLN A 32 -9.81 22.34 1.31
CA GLN A 32 -9.51 22.15 2.73
C GLN A 32 -8.63 20.92 2.90
N VAL A 33 -7.37 21.11 3.27
CA VAL A 33 -6.38 20.05 3.37
C VAL A 33 -6.26 19.58 4.82
N ASN A 34 -6.46 18.28 5.04
CA ASN A 34 -6.39 17.63 6.33
C ASN A 34 -5.19 16.69 6.38
N GLU A 35 -4.24 16.97 7.27
CA GLU A 35 -3.14 16.04 7.57
C GLU A 35 -3.66 14.91 8.46
N VAL A 36 -3.73 13.69 7.92
CA VAL A 36 -4.20 12.51 8.65
C VAL A 36 -3.13 11.42 8.60
N ASN A 37 -2.35 11.30 9.68
CA ASN A 37 -1.25 10.33 9.75
C ASN A 37 -1.72 8.93 10.22
N ASP A 38 -2.90 8.82 10.78
CA ASP A 38 -3.56 7.56 11.14
C ASP A 38 -4.26 6.97 9.91
N VAL A 39 -3.64 5.96 9.29
CA VAL A 39 -4.12 5.36 8.03
C VAL A 39 -5.51 4.71 8.18
N PRO A 40 -5.81 3.89 9.20
CA PRO A 40 -7.14 3.36 9.42
C PRO A 40 -8.21 4.46 9.54
N LYS A 41 -7.93 5.52 10.28
CA LYS A 41 -8.83 6.67 10.44
C LYS A 41 -9.06 7.41 9.11
N MET A 42 -8.02 7.59 8.31
CA MET A 42 -8.13 8.24 7.01
C MET A 42 -9.02 7.45 6.06
N PHE A 43 -8.83 6.13 5.98
CA PHE A 43 -9.65 5.27 5.12
C PHE A 43 -11.10 5.21 5.59
N SER A 44 -11.34 5.05 6.90
CA SER A 44 -12.70 5.06 7.45
C SER A 44 -13.40 6.40 7.22
N GLY A 45 -12.70 7.53 7.34
CA GLY A 45 -13.25 8.85 7.05
C GLY A 45 -13.70 8.99 5.60
N MET A 46 -12.95 8.41 4.62
CA MET A 46 -13.37 8.38 3.23
C MET A 46 -14.64 7.56 3.04
N PHE A 47 -14.73 6.36 3.63
CA PHE A 47 -15.94 5.55 3.56
C PHE A 47 -17.15 6.21 4.24
N ASN A 48 -16.95 6.89 5.36
CA ASN A 48 -17.99 7.60 6.11
C ASN A 48 -18.46 8.92 5.48
N GLY A 49 -17.79 9.39 4.43
CA GLY A 49 -18.16 10.66 3.80
C GLY A 49 -17.58 11.91 4.45
N GLU A 50 -16.56 11.75 5.30
CA GLU A 50 -15.87 12.87 5.94
C GLU A 50 -14.98 13.63 4.95
N TYR A 51 -14.53 12.96 3.88
CA TYR A 51 -13.64 13.53 2.87
C TYR A 51 -14.20 13.38 1.46
N ASP A 52 -14.01 14.41 0.65
CA ASP A 52 -14.32 14.42 -0.78
C ASP A 52 -13.22 13.78 -1.62
N VAL A 53 -11.98 13.98 -1.17
CA VAL A 53 -10.75 13.45 -1.76
C VAL A 53 -9.91 12.84 -0.64
N SER A 54 -9.37 11.65 -0.85
CA SER A 54 -8.52 11.00 0.16
C SER A 54 -7.48 10.09 -0.47
N GLU A 55 -6.35 9.93 0.20
CA GLU A 55 -5.49 8.77 0.03
C GLU A 55 -6.23 7.52 0.51
N MET A 56 -6.13 6.41 -0.25
CA MET A 56 -6.87 5.17 0.00
C MET A 56 -6.02 3.94 -0.27
N SER A 57 -6.29 2.84 0.45
CA SER A 57 -5.71 1.52 0.15
C SER A 57 -6.11 1.06 -1.25
N LEU A 58 -5.12 0.69 -2.08
CA LEU A 58 -5.39 0.16 -3.41
C LEU A 58 -6.21 -1.15 -3.35
N ALA A 59 -5.92 -2.01 -2.37
CA ALA A 59 -6.66 -3.27 -2.19
C ALA A 59 -8.11 -3.07 -1.81
N GLU A 60 -8.39 -2.16 -0.86
CA GLU A 60 -9.76 -1.85 -0.45
C GLU A 60 -10.55 -1.24 -1.63
N MET A 61 -9.92 -0.34 -2.39
CA MET A 61 -10.54 0.20 -3.59
C MET A 61 -10.93 -0.91 -4.57
N VAL A 62 -10.03 -1.84 -4.89
CA VAL A 62 -10.30 -2.98 -5.79
C VAL A 62 -11.41 -3.86 -5.22
N TYR A 63 -11.37 -4.17 -3.92
CA TYR A 63 -12.36 -5.02 -3.26
C TYR A 63 -13.79 -4.48 -3.40
N TYR A 64 -13.99 -3.19 -3.09
CA TYR A 64 -15.31 -2.55 -3.15
C TYR A 64 -15.73 -2.26 -4.59
N LEU A 65 -14.80 -1.84 -5.46
CA LEU A 65 -15.09 -1.62 -6.88
C LEU A 65 -15.56 -2.91 -7.58
N ALA A 66 -14.90 -4.04 -7.29
CA ALA A 66 -15.27 -5.33 -7.87
C ALA A 66 -16.65 -5.85 -7.42
N ARG A 67 -17.25 -5.23 -6.41
CA ARG A 67 -18.58 -5.57 -5.85
C ARG A 67 -19.63 -4.50 -6.12
N ASP A 68 -19.30 -3.50 -6.95
CA ASP A 68 -20.15 -2.34 -7.26
C ASP A 68 -20.63 -1.57 -6.01
N ARG A 69 -19.75 -1.53 -4.99
CA ARG A 69 -20.00 -0.89 -3.68
C ARG A 69 -19.07 0.29 -3.42
N CYS A 70 -18.47 0.85 -4.47
CA CYS A 70 -17.49 1.91 -4.39
C CYS A 70 -18.09 3.23 -4.89
N ASP A 71 -18.32 4.19 -4.00
CA ASP A 71 -18.84 5.53 -4.31
C ASP A 71 -17.73 6.54 -4.66
N PHE A 72 -16.49 6.07 -4.73
CA PHE A 72 -15.33 6.86 -5.13
C PHE A 72 -14.61 6.22 -6.32
N ILE A 73 -13.75 6.99 -6.96
CA ILE A 73 -12.93 6.60 -8.10
C ILE A 73 -11.55 7.21 -7.97
N GLY A 74 -10.52 6.52 -8.46
CA GLY A 74 -9.13 6.96 -8.36
C GLY A 74 -8.73 7.97 -9.43
N ILE A 75 -7.61 8.62 -9.17
CA ILE A 75 -6.74 9.22 -10.18
C ILE A 75 -5.35 8.59 -10.06
N PRO A 76 -4.53 8.53 -11.13
CA PRO A 76 -3.27 7.77 -11.13
C PRO A 76 -2.13 8.51 -10.39
N VAL A 77 -2.42 8.88 -9.14
CA VAL A 77 -1.51 9.47 -8.16
C VAL A 77 -1.31 8.45 -7.04
N PHE A 78 -0.06 8.10 -6.75
CA PHE A 78 0.31 7.05 -5.82
C PHE A 78 1.17 7.59 -4.68
N PRO A 79 0.56 8.17 -3.64
CA PRO A 79 1.30 8.83 -2.55
C PRO A 79 2.20 7.88 -1.78
N SER A 80 1.86 6.59 -1.75
CA SER A 80 2.60 5.57 -1.02
C SER A 80 2.98 4.39 -1.92
N ARG A 81 4.28 4.17 -2.05
CA ARG A 81 4.90 2.98 -2.65
C ARG A 81 5.95 2.44 -1.71
N LEU A 82 6.12 1.14 -1.64
CA LEU A 82 7.13 0.57 -0.76
C LEU A 82 7.39 -0.90 -1.09
N PHE A 83 8.64 -1.27 -1.18
CA PHE A 83 9.04 -2.66 -1.07
C PHE A 83 8.68 -3.21 0.31
N ARG A 84 8.40 -4.50 0.39
CA ARG A 84 7.90 -5.12 1.62
C ARG A 84 8.73 -6.33 2.08
N HIS A 85 9.88 -6.60 1.44
CA HIS A 85 10.74 -7.72 1.83
C HIS A 85 11.21 -7.61 3.27
N SER A 86 11.56 -6.39 3.71
CA SER A 86 11.98 -6.11 5.09
C SER A 86 10.88 -6.31 6.14
N PHE A 87 9.61 -6.39 5.74
CA PHE A 87 8.46 -6.49 6.66
C PHE A 87 8.03 -7.93 6.96
N MET A 88 8.87 -8.90 6.67
CA MET A 88 8.62 -10.31 6.96
C MET A 88 9.57 -10.82 8.04
N LEU A 89 8.99 -11.23 9.17
CA LEU A 89 9.71 -11.71 10.35
C LEU A 89 9.36 -13.17 10.64
N CYS A 90 10.36 -13.99 10.88
CA CYS A 90 10.23 -15.40 11.20
C CYS A 90 10.44 -15.66 12.67
N ASN A 91 9.73 -16.63 13.24
CA ASN A 91 10.10 -17.23 14.50
C ASN A 91 11.39 -18.08 14.29
N GLU A 92 12.38 -17.92 15.14
CA GLU A 92 13.69 -18.58 15.00
C GLU A 92 13.57 -20.11 15.07
N SER A 93 12.62 -20.63 15.87
CA SER A 93 12.39 -22.08 16.02
C SER A 93 11.64 -22.70 14.83
N ALA A 94 11.10 -21.91 13.89
CA ALA A 94 10.34 -22.41 12.75
C ALA A 94 11.20 -23.11 11.69
N GLY A 95 12.54 -23.03 11.80
CA GLY A 95 13.49 -23.68 10.88
C GLY A 95 13.46 -23.12 9.46
N ILE A 96 12.94 -21.89 9.28
CA ILE A 96 12.92 -21.19 7.99
C ILE A 96 14.32 -20.59 7.77
N ARG A 97 15.00 -20.89 6.68
CA ARG A 97 16.31 -20.33 6.33
C ARG A 97 16.20 -19.24 5.27
N GLY A 98 15.12 -19.27 4.48
CA GLY A 98 14.84 -18.33 3.43
C GLY A 98 13.43 -18.49 2.86
N PRO A 99 13.04 -17.67 1.88
CA PRO A 99 11.67 -17.64 1.37
C PRO A 99 11.22 -18.97 0.70
N HIS A 100 12.15 -19.79 0.26
CA HIS A 100 11.84 -21.13 -0.32
C HIS A 100 11.36 -22.16 0.73
N ASP A 101 11.56 -21.90 2.01
CA ASP A 101 11.15 -22.79 3.11
C ASP A 101 9.72 -22.50 3.61
N LEU A 102 9.02 -21.54 3.01
CA LEU A 102 7.72 -21.06 3.49
C LEU A 102 6.54 -21.97 3.14
N THR A 103 6.67 -22.84 2.15
CA THR A 103 5.60 -23.76 1.76
C THR A 103 5.23 -24.67 2.93
N GLY A 104 3.93 -24.69 3.28
CA GLY A 104 3.41 -25.47 4.40
C GLY A 104 3.56 -24.81 5.78
N LYS A 105 4.15 -23.61 5.84
CA LYS A 105 4.29 -22.84 7.09
C LYS A 105 3.01 -22.07 7.43
N LYS A 106 2.91 -21.70 8.70
CA LYS A 106 1.85 -20.85 9.24
C LYS A 106 2.26 -19.39 9.11
N ILE A 107 1.60 -18.64 8.24
CA ILE A 107 1.95 -17.25 7.95
C ILE A 107 0.86 -16.33 8.47
N GLY A 108 1.23 -15.40 9.35
CA GLY A 108 0.34 -14.42 9.96
C GLY A 108 0.37 -13.07 9.25
N GLY A 109 -0.74 -12.34 9.33
CA GLY A 109 -0.89 -10.97 8.88
C GLY A 109 -2.12 -10.31 9.51
N LEU A 110 -2.27 -8.98 9.37
CA LEU A 110 -3.39 -8.27 10.00
C LEU A 110 -4.70 -8.46 9.23
N ARG A 111 -4.68 -8.26 7.92
CA ARG A 111 -5.89 -8.29 7.08
C ARG A 111 -5.65 -9.07 5.81
N TRP A 112 -6.66 -9.85 5.36
CA TRP A 112 -6.57 -10.51 4.06
C TRP A 112 -6.57 -9.49 2.92
N VAL A 113 -7.51 -8.54 2.95
CA VAL A 113 -7.60 -7.41 2.03
C VAL A 113 -6.71 -6.27 2.53
N GLN A 114 -5.41 -6.46 2.46
CA GLN A 114 -4.42 -5.41 2.75
C GLN A 114 -3.41 -5.35 1.63
N THR A 115 -3.23 -4.18 1.01
CA THR A 115 -2.39 -4.01 -0.19
C THR A 115 -1.00 -4.62 -0.02
N ALA A 116 -0.34 -4.36 1.11
CA ALA A 116 0.98 -4.91 1.40
C ALA A 116 1.01 -6.44 1.38
N PHE A 117 -0.02 -7.08 1.95
CA PHE A 117 -0.06 -8.55 2.05
C PHE A 117 -0.46 -9.21 0.74
N ILE A 118 -1.30 -8.56 -0.08
CA ILE A 118 -1.61 -9.04 -1.43
C ILE A 118 -0.33 -9.06 -2.27
N TRP A 119 0.46 -7.98 -2.24
CA TRP A 119 1.76 -7.93 -2.90
C TRP A 119 2.70 -9.02 -2.39
N LEU A 120 2.83 -9.18 -1.06
CA LEU A 120 3.74 -10.17 -0.47
C LEU A 120 3.33 -11.60 -0.82
N ARG A 121 2.05 -11.96 -0.72
CA ARG A 121 1.57 -13.31 -1.09
C ARG A 121 1.82 -13.59 -2.57
N GLY A 122 1.49 -12.64 -3.46
CA GLY A 122 1.72 -12.77 -4.89
C GLY A 122 3.20 -12.91 -5.23
N MET A 123 4.04 -12.05 -4.66
CA MET A 123 5.49 -12.09 -4.84
C MET A 123 6.10 -13.40 -4.32
N LEU A 124 5.70 -13.88 -3.13
CA LEU A 124 6.21 -15.13 -2.59
C LEU A 124 5.81 -16.33 -3.45
N ALA A 125 4.61 -16.33 -4.00
CA ALA A 125 4.16 -17.40 -4.91
C ALA A 125 4.94 -17.35 -6.24
N GLU A 126 5.12 -16.18 -6.83
CA GLU A 126 5.73 -16.03 -8.17
C GLU A 126 7.26 -16.15 -8.13
N GLU A 127 7.92 -15.50 -7.17
CA GLU A 127 9.39 -15.43 -7.13
C GLU A 127 10.04 -16.58 -6.37
N TYR A 128 9.33 -17.13 -5.37
CA TYR A 128 9.89 -18.13 -4.45
C TYR A 128 9.11 -19.44 -4.44
N ASN A 129 8.18 -19.62 -5.38
CA ASN A 129 7.39 -20.85 -5.56
C ASN A 129 6.60 -21.24 -4.29
N LEU A 130 6.16 -20.26 -3.50
CA LEU A 130 5.28 -20.56 -2.36
C LEU A 130 4.00 -21.21 -2.87
N ASN A 131 3.70 -22.41 -2.37
CA ASN A 131 2.46 -23.09 -2.73
C ASN A 131 1.31 -22.65 -1.83
N PRO A 132 0.35 -21.84 -2.34
CA PRO A 132 -0.75 -21.31 -1.52
C PRO A 132 -1.67 -22.40 -0.98
N LYS A 133 -1.85 -23.54 -1.67
CA LYS A 133 -2.76 -24.62 -1.29
C LYS A 133 -2.38 -25.34 -0.01
N VAL A 134 -1.10 -25.35 0.35
CA VAL A 134 -0.60 -26.02 1.55
C VAL A 134 -0.09 -25.05 2.61
N THR A 135 -0.05 -23.74 2.28
CA THR A 135 0.31 -22.69 3.21
C THR A 135 -0.93 -22.25 3.98
N ARG A 136 -0.82 -22.12 5.30
CA ARG A 136 -1.91 -21.66 6.16
C ARG A 136 -1.73 -20.18 6.50
N TRP A 137 -2.77 -19.41 6.20
CA TRP A 137 -2.76 -17.97 6.39
C TRP A 137 -3.62 -17.59 7.60
N TYR A 138 -3.02 -16.92 8.57
CA TYR A 138 -3.68 -16.47 9.79
C TYR A 138 -3.86 -14.96 9.73
N VAL A 139 -5.10 -14.48 9.81
CA VAL A 139 -5.40 -13.04 9.76
C VAL A 139 -6.35 -12.65 10.90
N SER A 140 -6.20 -11.42 11.40
CA SER A 140 -7.09 -10.89 12.45
C SER A 140 -8.47 -10.55 11.90
N ALA A 141 -8.55 -10.12 10.64
CA ALA A 141 -9.80 -9.88 9.93
C ALA A 141 -9.62 -10.04 8.41
N LEU A 142 -10.72 -10.08 7.67
CA LEU A 142 -10.68 -10.16 6.21
C LEU A 142 -10.32 -8.80 5.58
N HIS A 143 -10.91 -7.69 6.07
CA HIS A 143 -10.67 -6.33 5.56
C HIS A 143 -10.74 -5.28 6.70
N HIS A 144 -10.31 -4.05 6.41
CA HIS A 144 -10.29 -2.95 7.38
C HIS A 144 -11.67 -2.41 7.71
N TRP A 145 -12.55 -2.39 6.70
CA TRP A 145 -13.84 -1.76 6.80
C TRP A 145 -14.96 -2.79 6.88
N HIS A 146 -15.77 -2.72 7.93
CA HIS A 146 -16.92 -3.58 8.13
C HIS A 146 -18.20 -2.76 8.01
N GLU A 147 -18.92 -2.89 6.90
CA GLU A 147 -20.29 -2.42 6.85
C GLU A 147 -21.21 -3.39 7.60
N ASN A 148 -21.74 -2.95 8.73
CA ASN A 148 -22.82 -3.65 9.46
C ASN A 148 -22.55 -5.13 9.80
N GLY A 149 -21.31 -5.51 10.07
CA GLY A 149 -20.98 -6.86 10.54
C GLY A 149 -21.06 -7.97 9.47
N SER A 150 -21.27 -7.63 8.20
CA SER A 150 -21.25 -8.61 7.12
C SER A 150 -19.87 -8.67 6.48
N GLU A 151 -18.94 -9.40 7.09
CA GLU A 151 -17.74 -9.86 6.40
C GLU A 151 -18.18 -10.82 5.29
N GLY A 152 -18.03 -10.37 4.03
CA GLY A 152 -18.22 -11.27 2.90
C GLY A 152 -17.19 -12.39 2.97
N ASN A 153 -17.60 -13.63 2.81
CA ASN A 153 -16.66 -14.75 2.69
C ASN A 153 -15.74 -14.52 1.50
N ILE A 154 -14.44 -14.61 1.73
CA ILE A 154 -13.44 -14.63 0.66
C ILE A 154 -12.98 -16.07 0.48
N THR A 155 -13.17 -16.60 -0.72
CA THR A 155 -12.67 -17.93 -1.09
C THR A 155 -11.60 -17.74 -2.17
N PRO A 156 -10.31 -17.84 -1.81
CA PRO A 156 -9.23 -17.62 -2.76
C PRO A 156 -9.21 -18.70 -3.86
N PRO A 157 -9.25 -18.33 -5.16
CA PRO A 157 -9.15 -19.27 -6.28
C PRO A 157 -7.81 -20.03 -6.32
N ASP A 158 -6.76 -19.46 -5.76
CA ASP A 158 -5.45 -20.09 -5.66
C ASP A 158 -5.41 -21.25 -4.65
N GLY A 159 -6.50 -21.47 -3.91
CA GLY A 159 -6.64 -22.54 -2.92
C GLY A 159 -6.02 -22.21 -1.55
N SER A 160 -5.69 -20.95 -1.30
CA SER A 160 -5.25 -20.48 0.03
C SER A 160 -6.29 -20.78 1.10
N VAL A 161 -5.84 -21.28 2.27
CA VAL A 161 -6.69 -21.50 3.45
C VAL A 161 -6.49 -20.34 4.41
N ILE A 162 -7.58 -19.59 4.68
CA ILE A 162 -7.59 -18.44 5.59
C ILE A 162 -8.13 -18.91 6.94
N GLU A 163 -7.37 -18.68 7.99
CA GLU A 163 -7.74 -18.98 9.39
C GLU A 163 -7.73 -17.70 10.22
N SER A 164 -8.54 -17.66 11.27
CA SER A 164 -8.52 -16.53 12.20
C SER A 164 -7.28 -16.54 13.07
N LEU A 165 -6.58 -15.41 13.12
CA LEU A 165 -5.50 -15.21 14.06
C LEU A 165 -6.11 -14.81 15.41
N THR A 166 -5.87 -15.63 16.42
CA THR A 166 -6.39 -15.42 17.79
C THR A 166 -5.25 -15.45 18.79
N GLY A 167 -5.34 -14.63 19.81
CA GLY A 167 -4.32 -14.55 20.86
C GLY A 167 -4.60 -13.43 21.85
N GLU A 168 -3.68 -13.20 22.76
CA GLU A 168 -3.72 -12.11 23.74
C GLU A 168 -2.97 -10.88 23.19
N GLY A 169 -3.50 -9.69 23.43
CA GLY A 169 -2.91 -8.41 23.07
C GLY A 169 -3.89 -7.25 23.30
N SER A 170 -3.36 -6.05 23.48
CA SER A 170 -4.16 -4.82 23.63
C SER A 170 -4.77 -4.37 22.32
N ASP A 171 -4.14 -4.74 21.19
CA ASP A 171 -4.60 -4.50 19.84
C ASP A 171 -4.21 -5.68 18.92
N GLU A 172 -4.72 -5.70 17.70
CA GLU A 172 -4.48 -6.76 16.72
C GLU A 172 -3.00 -6.89 16.32
N TYR A 173 -2.27 -5.79 16.33
CA TYR A 173 -0.87 -5.80 16.01
C TYR A 173 -0.04 -6.46 17.13
N GLU A 174 -0.29 -6.08 18.39
CA GLU A 174 0.37 -6.69 19.54
C GLU A 174 0.05 -8.19 19.63
N MET A 175 -1.20 -8.56 19.41
CA MET A 175 -1.63 -9.96 19.33
C MET A 175 -0.82 -10.72 18.27
N SER A 176 -0.69 -10.15 17.07
CA SER A 176 0.05 -10.78 15.97
C SER A 176 1.54 -10.94 16.31
N CYS A 177 2.16 -9.92 16.91
CA CYS A 177 3.56 -9.99 17.34
C CYS A 177 3.78 -11.06 18.40
N ARG A 178 2.91 -11.12 19.41
CA ARG A 178 2.96 -12.14 20.46
C ARG A 178 2.80 -13.55 19.92
N THR A 179 1.86 -13.74 18.99
CA THR A 179 1.61 -15.01 18.32
C THR A 179 2.84 -15.52 17.56
N LEU A 180 3.60 -14.62 16.90
CA LEU A 180 4.88 -14.96 16.29
C LEU A 180 5.93 -15.35 17.33
N VAL A 181 6.13 -14.53 18.36
CA VAL A 181 7.13 -14.74 19.40
C VAL A 181 6.92 -16.06 20.16
N GLU A 182 5.65 -16.44 20.38
CA GLU A 182 5.26 -17.71 21.00
C GLU A 182 5.36 -18.94 20.06
N GLY A 183 5.67 -18.74 18.77
CA GLY A 183 5.79 -19.82 17.79
C GLY A 183 4.45 -20.42 17.37
N LYS A 184 3.33 -19.75 17.62
CA LYS A 184 2.00 -20.18 17.13
C LYS A 184 1.85 -20.00 15.62
N ILE A 185 2.54 -18.98 15.07
CA ILE A 185 2.80 -18.79 13.64
C ILE A 185 4.30 -18.82 13.38
N ASP A 186 4.70 -19.20 12.18
CA ASP A 186 6.09 -19.38 11.77
C ASP A 186 6.69 -18.10 11.20
N LEU A 187 5.85 -17.28 10.55
CA LEU A 187 6.20 -16.01 9.94
C LEU A 187 5.07 -14.99 10.15
N LEU A 188 5.42 -13.75 10.41
CA LEU A 188 4.51 -12.60 10.42
C LEU A 188 4.87 -11.63 9.31
N MET A 189 3.88 -11.27 8.49
CA MET A 189 3.91 -10.14 7.58
C MET A 189 3.38 -8.92 8.32
N THR A 190 4.19 -7.87 8.45
CA THR A 190 3.77 -6.62 9.08
C THR A 190 3.73 -5.47 8.09
N SER A 191 2.91 -4.46 8.35
CA SER A 191 2.89 -3.19 7.62
C SER A 191 3.28 -2.00 8.50
N GLU A 192 3.53 -2.26 9.79
CA GLU A 192 3.78 -1.25 10.80
C GLU A 192 5.29 -1.10 11.07
N ASN A 193 5.82 0.12 10.87
CA ASN A 193 7.22 0.43 11.18
C ASN A 193 7.45 0.61 12.69
N ARG A 194 6.46 1.13 13.43
CA ARG A 194 6.67 1.62 14.81
C ARG A 194 7.10 0.56 15.81
N LYS A 195 6.64 -0.68 15.62
CA LYS A 195 6.94 -1.79 16.53
C LYS A 195 7.86 -2.84 15.87
N TYR A 196 8.22 -2.62 14.60
CA TYR A 196 9.10 -3.53 13.87
C TYR A 196 10.44 -3.69 14.57
N ASP A 197 11.07 -2.57 14.95
CA ASP A 197 12.39 -2.59 15.60
C ASP A 197 12.37 -3.32 16.94
N GLN A 198 11.28 -3.16 17.71
CA GLN A 198 11.10 -3.88 18.98
C GLN A 198 10.96 -5.38 18.78
N LEU A 199 10.15 -5.78 17.78
CA LEU A 199 9.93 -7.19 17.45
C LEU A 199 11.19 -7.82 16.86
N ALA A 200 11.89 -7.10 15.96
CA ALA A 200 13.14 -7.55 15.36
C ALA A 200 14.30 -7.65 16.34
N ALA A 201 14.23 -6.96 17.50
CA ALA A 201 15.19 -7.06 18.58
C ALA A 201 14.97 -8.27 19.49
N ASP A 202 13.82 -8.95 19.41
CA ASP A 202 13.57 -10.17 20.20
C ASP A 202 14.43 -11.32 19.64
N PRO A 203 15.25 -12.00 20.47
CA PRO A 203 16.15 -13.06 20.00
C PRO A 203 15.43 -14.28 19.42
N ARG A 204 14.12 -14.40 19.61
CA ARG A 204 13.27 -15.45 19.04
C ARG A 204 12.78 -15.12 17.63
N VAL A 205 13.10 -13.93 17.13
CA VAL A 205 12.60 -13.41 15.86
C VAL A 205 13.77 -12.99 14.97
N ARG A 206 13.67 -13.22 13.70
CA ARG A 206 14.62 -12.75 12.69
C ARG A 206 13.95 -12.36 11.39
N PRO A 207 14.55 -11.47 10.59
CA PRO A 207 14.02 -11.15 9.27
C PRO A 207 14.10 -12.36 8.33
N LEU A 208 13.07 -12.51 7.47
CA LEU A 208 13.09 -13.50 6.39
C LEU A 208 14.17 -13.16 5.36
N PHE A 209 14.35 -11.89 5.09
CA PHE A 209 15.37 -11.34 4.18
C PHE A 209 16.40 -10.52 4.98
N PRO A 210 17.50 -11.13 5.44
CA PRO A 210 18.53 -10.40 6.18
C PRO A 210 19.10 -9.21 5.39
N ASN A 211 19.25 -9.36 4.06
CA ASN A 211 19.67 -8.33 3.12
C ASN A 211 18.47 -7.87 2.27
N SER A 212 17.44 -7.33 2.92
CA SER A 212 16.19 -6.94 2.25
C SER A 212 16.42 -5.96 1.09
N ARG A 213 17.34 -5.02 1.23
CA ARG A 213 17.71 -4.06 0.18
C ARG A 213 18.21 -4.73 -1.10
N GLU A 214 19.05 -5.74 -0.98
CA GLU A 214 19.54 -6.51 -2.12
C GLU A 214 18.42 -7.32 -2.79
N ALA A 215 17.55 -7.95 -1.99
CA ALA A 215 16.38 -8.67 -2.47
C ALA A 215 15.41 -7.75 -3.21
N GLU A 216 15.15 -6.56 -2.67
CA GLU A 216 14.30 -5.52 -3.26
C GLU A 216 14.88 -4.99 -4.58
N ALA A 217 16.18 -4.72 -4.63
CA ALA A 217 16.86 -4.32 -5.85
C ALA A 217 16.86 -5.42 -6.92
N ALA A 218 17.03 -6.69 -6.53
CA ALA A 218 16.95 -7.83 -7.43
C ALA A 218 15.53 -8.01 -7.98
N TYR A 219 14.52 -7.92 -7.11
CA TYR A 219 13.12 -7.94 -7.51
C TYR A 219 12.80 -6.85 -8.52
N PHE A 220 13.23 -5.59 -8.25
CA PHE A 220 13.01 -4.49 -9.17
C PHE A 220 13.70 -4.71 -10.53
N ARG A 221 14.97 -5.14 -10.55
CA ARG A 221 15.69 -5.40 -11.81
C ARG A 221 15.00 -6.45 -12.68
N LYS A 222 14.36 -7.44 -12.03
CA LYS A 222 13.63 -8.51 -12.72
C LYS A 222 12.24 -8.08 -13.19
N SER A 223 11.49 -7.40 -12.33
CA SER A 223 10.07 -7.10 -12.55
C SER A 223 9.78 -5.68 -13.03
N GLY A 224 10.70 -4.73 -12.79
CA GLY A 224 10.44 -3.30 -12.97
C GLY A 224 9.44 -2.69 -11.98
N ILE A 225 9.00 -3.45 -10.96
CA ILE A 225 7.89 -3.09 -10.09
C ILE A 225 8.40 -2.55 -8.75
N ILE A 226 7.86 -1.40 -8.36
CA ILE A 226 7.82 -0.93 -6.97
C ILE A 226 6.37 -1.00 -6.52
N PRO A 227 6.03 -1.82 -5.51
CA PRO A 227 4.65 -2.04 -5.12
C PRO A 227 3.91 -0.76 -4.73
N ILE A 228 2.80 -0.48 -5.40
CA ILE A 228 1.89 0.61 -5.06
C ILE A 228 1.09 0.19 -3.84
N MET A 229 1.10 1.03 -2.79
CA MET A 229 0.33 0.79 -1.58
C MET A 229 -1.00 1.54 -1.58
N HIS A 230 -0.93 2.84 -1.87
CA HIS A 230 -2.08 3.72 -1.81
C HIS A 230 -2.26 4.49 -3.12
N VAL A 231 -3.50 4.91 -3.33
CA VAL A 231 -3.95 5.68 -4.49
C VAL A 231 -4.77 6.88 -4.00
N LEU A 232 -4.77 7.98 -4.74
CA LEU A 232 -5.64 9.12 -4.46
C LEU A 232 -7.02 8.87 -5.09
N VAL A 233 -8.08 9.00 -4.29
CA VAL A 233 -9.46 8.77 -4.72
C VAL A 233 -10.32 10.01 -4.48
N LEU A 234 -11.35 10.16 -5.31
CA LEU A 234 -12.37 11.22 -5.21
C LEU A 234 -13.76 10.58 -5.15
N ARG A 235 -14.68 11.16 -4.40
CA ARG A 235 -16.09 10.78 -4.50
C ARG A 235 -16.61 11.03 -5.90
N ARG A 236 -17.40 10.09 -6.42
CA ARG A 236 -18.00 10.22 -7.77
C ARG A 236 -18.84 11.49 -7.89
N SER A 237 -19.60 11.85 -6.86
CA SER A 237 -20.39 13.09 -6.81
C SER A 237 -19.54 14.35 -6.94
N ILE A 238 -18.31 14.33 -6.42
CA ILE A 238 -17.37 15.46 -6.56
C ILE A 238 -16.80 15.53 -7.98
N VAL A 239 -16.51 14.40 -8.61
CA VAL A 239 -16.09 14.34 -10.02
C VAL A 239 -17.20 14.86 -10.95
N GLU A 240 -18.45 14.50 -10.68
CA GLU A 240 -19.62 15.00 -11.45
C GLU A 240 -19.80 16.51 -11.28
N ARG A 241 -19.61 17.01 -10.05
CA ARG A 241 -19.75 18.44 -9.74
C ARG A 241 -18.61 19.29 -10.27
N TYR A 242 -17.40 18.77 -10.28
CA TYR A 242 -16.15 19.46 -10.69
C TYR A 242 -15.36 18.58 -11.66
N PRO A 243 -15.78 18.45 -12.93
CA PRO A 243 -15.16 17.53 -13.90
C PRO A 243 -13.68 17.79 -14.18
N GLU A 244 -13.20 19.02 -13.95
CA GLU A 244 -11.80 19.40 -14.12
C GLU A 244 -10.93 19.11 -12.88
N LEU A 245 -11.54 18.81 -11.73
CA LEU A 245 -10.83 18.60 -10.47
C LEU A 245 -9.84 17.41 -10.50
N PRO A 246 -10.17 16.26 -11.13
CA PRO A 246 -9.26 15.13 -11.23
C PRO A 246 -7.92 15.51 -11.88
N GLN A 247 -7.93 16.22 -13.00
CA GLN A 247 -6.73 16.68 -13.69
C GLN A 247 -5.96 17.70 -12.84
N LYS A 248 -6.63 18.68 -12.26
CA LYS A 248 -6.00 19.70 -11.40
C LYS A 248 -5.32 19.08 -10.17
N LEU A 249 -5.92 18.07 -9.58
CA LEU A 249 -5.31 17.33 -8.46
C LEU A 249 -4.10 16.53 -8.92
N PHE A 250 -4.16 15.87 -10.07
CA PHE A 250 -3.01 15.17 -10.63
C PHE A 250 -1.81 16.13 -10.78
N GLU A 251 -2.01 17.26 -11.42
CA GLU A 251 -0.98 18.29 -11.61
C GLU A 251 -0.45 18.84 -10.28
N LEU A 252 -1.33 19.09 -9.30
CA LEU A 252 -0.96 19.55 -7.96
C LEU A 252 -0.04 18.55 -7.24
N PHE A 253 -0.38 17.26 -7.29
CA PHE A 253 0.42 16.22 -6.65
C PHE A 253 1.75 15.97 -7.36
N CYS A 254 1.81 16.07 -8.70
CA CYS A 254 3.07 16.05 -9.47
C CYS A 254 3.99 17.20 -9.03
N GLN A 255 3.46 18.42 -8.94
CA GLN A 255 4.23 19.58 -8.48
C GLN A 255 4.71 19.40 -7.02
N ALA A 256 3.87 18.88 -6.13
CA ALA A 256 4.22 18.67 -4.73
C ALA A 256 5.34 17.61 -4.59
N LYS A 257 5.23 16.51 -5.33
CA LYS A 257 6.28 15.46 -5.38
C LYS A 257 7.60 16.03 -5.89
N LYS A 258 7.57 16.81 -6.97
CA LYS A 258 8.77 17.47 -7.51
C LYS A 258 9.45 18.35 -6.47
N LEU A 259 8.70 19.22 -5.79
CA LEU A 259 9.23 20.08 -4.73
C LEU A 259 9.83 19.28 -3.57
N GLY A 260 9.15 18.20 -3.14
CA GLY A 260 9.65 17.31 -2.08
C GLY A 260 10.98 16.66 -2.46
N ARG A 261 11.10 16.14 -3.68
CA ARG A 261 12.34 15.53 -4.19
C ARG A 261 13.47 16.54 -4.36
N GLU A 262 13.16 17.73 -4.87
CA GLU A 262 14.13 18.83 -4.99
C GLU A 262 14.63 19.24 -3.59
N TRP A 263 13.73 19.35 -2.62
CA TRP A 263 14.11 19.66 -1.23
C TRP A 263 15.05 18.62 -0.64
N ILE A 264 14.72 17.31 -0.75
CA ILE A 264 15.58 16.22 -0.27
C ILE A 264 16.97 16.27 -0.91
N ARG A 265 17.05 16.56 -2.21
CA ARG A 265 18.32 16.64 -2.94
C ARG A 265 19.14 17.88 -2.58
N SER A 266 18.49 19.03 -2.48
CA SER A 266 19.15 20.33 -2.30
C SER A 266 19.59 20.61 -0.86
N ILE A 267 18.93 20.03 0.15
CA ILE A 267 19.25 20.28 1.55
C ILE A 267 20.66 19.78 1.87
N PRO A 268 21.57 20.64 2.42
CA PRO A 268 22.99 20.29 2.64
C PRO A 268 23.16 19.11 3.58
N SER A 269 22.32 19.02 4.63
CA SER A 269 22.35 17.92 5.58
C SER A 269 20.95 17.57 6.09
N LEU A 270 20.61 16.31 6.06
CA LEU A 270 19.53 15.71 6.83
C LEU A 270 20.15 15.06 8.08
N THR A 271 19.33 14.64 9.03
CA THR A 271 19.77 13.80 10.17
C THR A 271 20.10 12.35 9.71
N MET A 272 20.61 12.21 8.49
CA MET A 272 21.02 10.95 7.85
C MET A 272 22.49 11.05 7.42
N ALA A 273 23.34 10.22 8.01
CA ALA A 273 24.79 10.25 7.78
C ALA A 273 25.17 9.93 6.32
N TRP A 274 24.40 9.10 5.63
CA TRP A 274 24.68 8.61 4.28
C TRP A 274 23.64 9.04 3.23
N LYS A 275 23.03 10.21 3.39
CA LYS A 275 22.01 10.74 2.47
C LYS A 275 22.47 10.64 1.00
N ASN A 276 23.67 11.15 0.69
CA ASN A 276 24.13 11.20 -0.71
C ASN A 276 24.37 9.80 -1.28
N GLN A 277 24.92 8.90 -0.48
CA GLN A 277 25.14 7.51 -0.89
C GLN A 277 23.81 6.79 -1.16
N TYR A 278 22.77 7.04 -0.35
CA TYR A 278 21.43 6.50 -0.61
C TYR A 278 20.84 7.05 -1.92
N LEU A 279 20.97 8.34 -2.20
CA LEU A 279 20.49 8.96 -3.44
C LEU A 279 21.24 8.43 -4.68
N GLU A 280 22.56 8.27 -4.58
CA GLU A 280 23.39 7.71 -5.66
C GLU A 280 23.03 6.25 -5.94
N GLU A 281 22.78 5.46 -4.90
CA GLU A 281 22.40 4.07 -5.07
C GLU A 281 20.98 3.95 -5.65
N GLU A 282 20.05 4.80 -5.23
CA GLU A 282 18.72 4.85 -5.82
C GLU A 282 18.81 5.08 -7.33
N VAL A 283 19.63 6.05 -7.78
CA VAL A 283 19.87 6.31 -9.21
C VAL A 283 20.41 5.06 -9.93
N LYS A 284 21.35 4.33 -9.32
CA LYS A 284 21.93 3.11 -9.89
C LYS A 284 20.93 1.97 -9.98
N VAL A 285 20.11 1.76 -8.91
CA VAL A 285 19.14 0.67 -8.86
C VAL A 285 18.02 0.90 -9.88
N PHE A 286 17.55 2.14 -10.00
CA PHE A 286 16.42 2.49 -10.87
C PHE A 286 16.84 2.94 -12.26
N ASP A 287 18.13 2.89 -12.59
CA ASP A 287 18.67 3.27 -13.91
C ASP A 287 18.24 4.70 -14.32
N GLY A 288 18.28 5.63 -13.35
CA GLY A 288 17.88 7.02 -13.52
C GLY A 288 16.37 7.26 -13.71
N ARG A 289 15.54 6.21 -13.74
CA ARG A 289 14.09 6.34 -13.83
C ARG A 289 13.50 6.88 -12.53
N ASP A 290 12.36 7.58 -12.61
CA ASP A 290 11.62 7.96 -11.42
C ASP A 290 10.92 6.74 -10.80
N PRO A 291 11.34 6.28 -9.61
CA PRO A 291 10.70 5.15 -8.94
C PRO A 291 9.27 5.46 -8.46
N TRP A 292 8.90 6.73 -8.43
CA TRP A 292 7.60 7.23 -7.97
C TRP A 292 6.77 7.89 -9.08
N ALA A 293 6.99 7.55 -10.33
CA ALA A 293 6.23 8.12 -11.45
C ALA A 293 4.72 7.96 -11.23
N TYR A 294 3.96 9.06 -11.37
CA TYR A 294 2.51 9.05 -11.43
C TYR A 294 2.08 8.82 -12.88
N GLY A 295 0.80 8.59 -13.10
CA GLY A 295 0.26 8.29 -14.43
C GLY A 295 -0.16 6.83 -14.58
N LEU A 296 -1.24 6.62 -15.35
CA LEU A 296 -1.74 5.28 -15.61
C LEU A 296 -0.78 4.49 -16.52
N LYS A 297 -0.28 5.13 -17.56
CA LYS A 297 0.60 4.52 -18.56
C LYS A 297 1.90 4.00 -17.93
N GLU A 298 2.54 4.80 -17.10
CA GLU A 298 3.79 4.49 -16.41
C GLU A 298 3.62 3.34 -15.41
N ASN A 299 2.40 3.13 -14.92
CA ASN A 299 2.09 2.14 -13.89
C ASN A 299 1.22 0.98 -14.39
N PHE A 300 0.93 0.92 -15.68
CA PHE A 300 -0.01 -0.05 -16.24
C PHE A 300 0.37 -1.50 -15.92
N GLU A 301 1.65 -1.86 -16.12
CA GLU A 301 2.19 -3.19 -15.80
C GLU A 301 2.10 -3.50 -14.30
N THR A 302 2.46 -2.52 -13.45
CA THR A 302 2.39 -2.67 -11.99
C THR A 302 0.95 -2.90 -11.51
N LEU A 303 0.00 -2.13 -12.05
CA LEU A 303 -1.42 -2.27 -11.71
C LEU A 303 -2.00 -3.58 -12.25
N THR A 304 -1.66 -3.97 -13.48
CA THR A 304 -2.06 -5.26 -14.06
C THR A 304 -1.56 -6.42 -13.20
N LYS A 305 -0.31 -6.38 -12.77
CA LYS A 305 0.26 -7.39 -11.86
C LYS A 305 -0.49 -7.43 -10.52
N PHE A 306 -0.76 -6.28 -9.92
CA PHE A 306 -1.51 -6.21 -8.66
C PHE A 306 -2.91 -6.79 -8.79
N LEU A 307 -3.63 -6.44 -9.86
CA LEU A 307 -4.97 -6.96 -10.14
C LEU A 307 -4.96 -8.47 -10.34
N SER A 308 -3.95 -9.02 -11.03
CA SER A 308 -3.81 -10.48 -11.16
C SER A 308 -3.62 -11.17 -9.80
N TYR A 309 -2.90 -10.56 -8.87
CA TYR A 309 -2.79 -11.05 -7.50
C TYR A 309 -4.11 -10.91 -6.72
N CYS A 310 -4.86 -9.84 -6.95
CA CYS A 310 -6.21 -9.68 -6.38
C CYS A 310 -7.15 -10.80 -6.85
N ASP A 311 -7.15 -11.13 -8.13
CA ASP A 311 -7.96 -12.22 -8.69
C ASP A 311 -7.57 -13.57 -8.09
N ALA A 312 -6.29 -13.92 -8.10
CA ALA A 312 -5.80 -15.19 -7.56
C ALA A 312 -6.14 -15.38 -6.08
N GLN A 313 -6.16 -14.29 -5.31
CA GLN A 313 -6.38 -14.30 -3.86
C GLN A 313 -7.86 -14.05 -3.46
N GLY A 314 -8.79 -13.99 -4.42
CA GLY A 314 -10.22 -13.82 -4.17
C GLY A 314 -10.64 -12.42 -3.71
N ILE A 315 -9.79 -11.41 -3.94
CA ILE A 315 -10.10 -10.02 -3.60
C ILE A 315 -11.10 -9.46 -4.61
N SER A 316 -10.88 -9.70 -5.90
CA SER A 316 -11.78 -9.26 -6.98
C SER A 316 -12.94 -10.25 -7.13
N ALA A 317 -14.18 -9.76 -7.08
CA ALA A 317 -15.38 -10.56 -7.36
C ALA A 317 -15.68 -10.65 -8.86
N ARG A 318 -15.06 -9.79 -9.67
CA ARG A 318 -15.09 -9.77 -11.14
C ARG A 318 -13.76 -9.25 -11.67
N GLN A 319 -13.50 -9.47 -12.93
CA GLN A 319 -12.31 -8.94 -13.59
C GLN A 319 -12.34 -7.39 -13.57
N ILE A 320 -11.22 -6.81 -13.15
CA ILE A 320 -10.97 -5.36 -13.10
C ILE A 320 -9.76 -5.07 -13.97
N SER A 321 -9.86 -4.09 -14.84
CA SER A 321 -8.72 -3.56 -15.59
C SER A 321 -8.12 -2.33 -14.90
N PRO A 322 -6.86 -1.97 -15.17
CA PRO A 322 -6.30 -0.71 -14.67
C PRO A 322 -7.11 0.53 -15.03
N TYR A 323 -7.81 0.53 -16.17
CA TYR A 323 -8.68 1.63 -16.57
C TYR A 323 -9.91 1.81 -15.67
N ASP A 324 -10.44 0.72 -15.11
CA ASP A 324 -11.62 0.76 -14.23
C ASP A 324 -11.34 1.47 -12.90
N LEU A 325 -10.06 1.59 -12.53
CA LEU A 325 -9.64 2.22 -11.28
C LEU A 325 -9.71 3.75 -11.33
N PHE A 326 -9.66 4.37 -12.52
CA PHE A 326 -9.39 5.81 -12.64
C PHE A 326 -10.44 6.56 -13.45
N VAL A 327 -10.60 7.83 -13.12
CA VAL A 327 -11.43 8.77 -13.89
C VAL A 327 -10.90 8.83 -15.33
N PRO A 328 -11.75 8.64 -16.37
CA PRO A 328 -11.31 8.59 -17.76
C PRO A 328 -10.50 9.80 -18.23
N SER A 329 -10.83 11.00 -17.73
CA SER A 329 -10.09 12.22 -18.08
C SER A 329 -8.62 12.24 -17.57
N THR A 330 -8.22 11.24 -16.77
CA THR A 330 -6.85 11.12 -16.23
C THR A 330 -6.02 10.00 -16.86
N TRP A 331 -6.57 9.21 -17.80
CA TRP A 331 -5.88 8.05 -18.34
C TRP A 331 -4.61 8.38 -19.13
N GLU A 332 -4.61 9.52 -19.84
CA GLU A 332 -3.47 9.96 -20.67
C GLU A 332 -2.55 10.95 -19.93
N LEU A 333 -2.83 11.23 -18.64
CA LEU A 333 -1.98 12.13 -17.87
C LEU A 333 -0.68 11.42 -17.47
N SER A 334 0.43 12.12 -17.66
CA SER A 334 1.79 11.69 -17.30
C SER A 334 2.55 12.87 -16.68
N GLU A 335 3.64 12.58 -15.97
CA GLU A 335 4.56 13.60 -15.43
C GLU A 335 5.55 14.11 -16.43
#